data_c64807874535005f9af12eb3ac9aa838
#
_entry.id   c64807874535005f9af12eb3ac9aa838
#
_cell.length_a   1.000
_cell.length_b   1.000
_cell.length_c   1.000
_cell.angle_alpha   90.00
_cell.angle_beta   90.00
_cell.angle_gamma   90.00
#
_symmetry.space_group_name_H-M   'P 1'
#
loop_
_entity.id
_entity.type
_entity.pdbx_description
1 polymer ?
#
loop_
_entity_poly.entity_id
_entity_poly.type
_entity_poly.pdbx_seq_one_letter_code
_entity_poly.pdbx_strand_id
1 'polypeptide(L)'
;MDKAEIFENYAQFFAVWSNRRHDDQTCYHDFLAITDFFSDELNTNANRIVQVRNGEERRAAWAQGKRAAFLAVEDARLLAGDLSRLEELYARRGRYLTLLWGGETCIGGSHNTEKGLTDFGKQVARRCFEIGIIPDISHASEQSVDDLIPIAQEFGKPFIATHSNSYSLHPHTRNLRDRHLRALMELGGIVGVSLCPPHLRDTSVAPATVKDVVDHIDHYCELGAENCLGLGCDLDGTDLPEGFSSIADLPKIADEMSARGYSDEMIDRIFHKNYENFFDRVL
;
A
#
# COMPACT_ATOMS: atom_id res chain seq x y z
N MET A 1 -7.12 -9.95 -14.53
CA MET A 1 -7.72 -11.11 -13.81
C MET A 1 -7.17 -12.44 -14.30
N ASP A 2 -7.06 -12.68 -15.61
CA ASP A 2 -6.60 -13.98 -16.15
C ASP A 2 -5.18 -14.35 -15.68
N LYS A 3 -4.30 -13.36 -15.54
CA LYS A 3 -2.94 -13.55 -15.01
C LYS A 3 -2.87 -13.93 -13.52
N ALA A 4 -3.93 -13.67 -12.74
CA ALA A 4 -4.02 -14.08 -11.34
C ALA A 4 -4.48 -15.54 -11.18
N GLU A 5 -4.83 -16.22 -12.27
CA GLU A 5 -5.27 -17.63 -12.23
C GLU A 5 -4.15 -18.60 -11.87
N ILE A 6 -2.90 -18.18 -11.95
CA ILE A 6 -1.74 -18.97 -11.50
C ILE A 6 -1.72 -19.15 -9.97
N PHE A 7 -2.44 -18.29 -9.22
CA PHE A 7 -2.53 -18.36 -7.76
C PHE A 7 -3.84 -19.04 -7.36
N GLU A 8 -3.77 -20.00 -6.45
CA GLU A 8 -4.95 -20.69 -5.90
C GLU A 8 -5.85 -19.69 -5.16
N ASN A 9 -5.24 -18.89 -4.27
CA ASN A 9 -5.90 -17.80 -3.56
C ASN A 9 -5.25 -16.47 -3.96
N TYR A 10 -6.07 -15.46 -4.17
CA TYR A 10 -5.60 -14.14 -4.54
C TYR A 10 -6.42 -13.05 -3.85
N ALA A 11 -5.72 -12.07 -3.29
CA ALA A 11 -6.30 -10.85 -2.76
C ALA A 11 -5.47 -9.65 -3.19
N GLN A 12 -6.13 -8.55 -3.53
CA GLN A 12 -5.47 -7.32 -3.95
C GLN A 12 -6.23 -6.10 -3.44
N PHE A 13 -5.50 -5.06 -3.07
CA PHE A 13 -6.05 -3.71 -2.97
C PHE A 13 -6.08 -3.05 -4.34
N PHE A 14 -7.24 -2.52 -4.68
CA PHE A 14 -7.46 -1.67 -5.84
C PHE A 14 -7.50 -0.22 -5.34
N ALA A 15 -6.46 0.53 -5.67
CA ALA A 15 -6.31 1.90 -5.25
C ALA A 15 -6.99 2.85 -6.26
N VAL A 16 -7.87 3.71 -5.77
CA VAL A 16 -8.40 4.82 -6.53
C VAL A 16 -7.41 5.96 -6.46
N TRP A 17 -6.95 6.39 -7.62
CA TRP A 17 -6.07 7.54 -7.77
C TRP A 17 -6.65 8.52 -8.78
N SER A 18 -6.44 9.82 -8.56
CA SER A 18 -6.86 10.88 -9.47
C SER A 18 -5.68 11.69 -9.98
N ASN A 19 -5.77 12.18 -11.22
CA ASN A 19 -4.70 12.93 -11.84
C ASN A 19 -4.39 14.21 -11.05
N ARG A 20 -3.13 14.40 -10.66
CA ARG A 20 -2.66 15.58 -9.90
C ARG A 20 -2.91 16.92 -10.60
N ARG A 21 -3.19 16.92 -11.91
CA ARG A 21 -3.53 18.14 -12.66
C ARG A 21 -4.97 18.59 -12.43
N HIS A 22 -5.82 17.71 -11.88
CA HIS A 22 -7.17 18.04 -11.49
C HIS A 22 -7.14 18.89 -10.21
N ASP A 23 -8.11 19.78 -10.05
CA ASP A 23 -8.36 20.42 -8.77
C ASP A 23 -8.97 19.43 -7.76
N ASP A 24 -8.97 19.79 -6.48
CA ASP A 24 -9.39 18.89 -5.42
C ASP A 24 -10.87 18.44 -5.57
N GLN A 25 -11.75 19.30 -6.06
CA GLN A 25 -13.16 18.91 -6.27
C GLN A 25 -13.31 17.94 -7.44
N THR A 26 -12.57 18.13 -8.51
CA THR A 26 -12.50 17.18 -9.64
C THR A 26 -11.95 15.83 -9.14
N CYS A 27 -10.92 15.82 -8.28
CA CYS A 27 -10.41 14.59 -7.68
C CYS A 27 -11.47 13.84 -6.89
N TYR A 28 -12.34 14.55 -6.15
CA TYR A 28 -13.46 13.91 -5.46
C TYR A 28 -14.50 13.33 -6.41
N HIS A 29 -14.83 14.03 -7.51
CA HIS A 29 -15.73 13.47 -8.52
C HIS A 29 -15.13 12.25 -9.22
N ASP A 30 -13.82 12.27 -9.50
CA ASP A 30 -13.11 11.11 -10.03
C ASP A 30 -13.20 9.92 -9.06
N PHE A 31 -13.01 10.15 -7.75
CA PHE A 31 -13.18 9.11 -6.74
C PHE A 31 -14.56 8.46 -6.81
N LEU A 32 -15.64 9.26 -6.88
CA LEU A 32 -17.00 8.72 -6.99
C LEU A 32 -17.17 7.89 -8.27
N ALA A 33 -16.76 8.45 -9.42
CA ALA A 33 -16.90 7.78 -10.72
C ALA A 33 -16.07 6.48 -10.79
N ILE A 34 -14.83 6.48 -10.29
CA ILE A 34 -13.95 5.30 -10.31
C ILE A 34 -14.47 4.22 -9.36
N THR A 35 -14.98 4.60 -8.17
CA THR A 35 -15.55 3.62 -7.24
C THR A 35 -16.88 3.03 -7.74
N ASP A 36 -17.70 3.81 -8.45
CA ASP A 36 -18.90 3.30 -9.11
C ASP A 36 -18.52 2.31 -10.24
N PHE A 37 -17.55 2.67 -11.09
CA PHE A 37 -17.03 1.78 -12.12
C PHE A 37 -16.44 0.48 -11.51
N PHE A 38 -15.66 0.59 -10.41
CA PHE A 38 -15.15 -0.57 -9.71
C PHE A 38 -16.27 -1.51 -9.25
N SER A 39 -17.34 -0.96 -8.69
CA SER A 39 -18.50 -1.75 -8.26
C SER A 39 -19.21 -2.43 -9.42
N ASP A 40 -19.37 -1.76 -10.56
CA ASP A 40 -19.98 -2.31 -11.76
C ASP A 40 -19.14 -3.44 -12.37
N GLU A 41 -17.81 -3.27 -12.40
CA GLU A 41 -16.88 -4.31 -12.85
C GLU A 41 -16.92 -5.55 -11.95
N LEU A 42 -17.00 -5.38 -10.63
CA LEU A 42 -17.15 -6.50 -9.70
C LEU A 42 -18.48 -7.22 -9.86
N ASN A 43 -19.57 -6.48 -10.08
CA ASN A 43 -20.89 -7.06 -10.33
C ASN A 43 -20.90 -7.87 -11.65
N THR A 44 -20.28 -7.35 -12.69
CA THR A 44 -20.12 -8.04 -13.98
C THR A 44 -19.32 -9.33 -13.86
N ASN A 45 -18.34 -9.37 -12.96
CA ASN A 45 -17.42 -10.47 -12.74
C ASN A 45 -17.69 -11.22 -11.41
N ALA A 46 -18.92 -11.15 -10.87
CA ALA A 46 -19.26 -11.65 -9.54
C ALA A 46 -19.04 -13.16 -9.32
N ASN A 47 -18.92 -13.92 -10.40
CA ASN A 47 -18.54 -15.34 -10.36
C ASN A 47 -17.05 -15.58 -10.12
N ARG A 48 -16.18 -14.58 -10.28
CA ARG A 48 -14.70 -14.70 -10.21
C ARG A 48 -14.08 -13.86 -9.09
N ILE A 49 -14.69 -12.73 -8.73
CA ILE A 49 -14.15 -11.76 -7.79
C ILE A 49 -15.27 -11.12 -6.98
N VAL A 50 -14.97 -10.72 -5.75
CA VAL A 50 -15.91 -10.02 -4.87
C VAL A 50 -15.18 -8.98 -4.04
N GLN A 51 -15.84 -7.84 -3.77
CA GLN A 51 -15.31 -6.85 -2.84
C GLN A 51 -15.38 -7.38 -1.41
N VAL A 52 -14.28 -7.24 -0.70
CA VAL A 52 -14.15 -7.62 0.72
C VAL A 52 -13.61 -6.44 1.53
N ARG A 53 -13.90 -6.41 2.84
CA ARG A 53 -13.45 -5.35 3.75
C ARG A 53 -12.63 -5.87 4.93
N ASN A 54 -12.57 -7.17 5.15
CA ASN A 54 -11.84 -7.77 6.26
C ASN A 54 -11.41 -9.22 5.94
N GLY A 55 -10.67 -9.83 6.88
CA GLY A 55 -10.17 -11.19 6.71
C GLY A 55 -11.26 -12.25 6.67
N GLU A 56 -12.38 -12.06 7.38
CA GLU A 56 -13.51 -13.01 7.34
C GLU A 56 -14.14 -13.07 5.94
N GLU A 57 -14.45 -11.90 5.35
CA GLU A 57 -15.00 -11.82 4.00
C GLU A 57 -14.01 -12.33 2.94
N ARG A 58 -12.70 -12.08 3.12
CA ARG A 58 -11.64 -12.63 2.27
C ARG A 58 -11.64 -14.17 2.29
N ARG A 59 -11.66 -14.79 3.48
CA ARG A 59 -11.72 -16.24 3.62
C ARG A 59 -12.99 -16.82 3.01
N ALA A 60 -14.12 -16.15 3.20
CA ALA A 60 -15.39 -16.56 2.60
C ALA A 60 -15.36 -16.48 1.06
N ALA A 61 -14.69 -15.47 0.49
CA ALA A 61 -14.48 -15.36 -0.95
C ALA A 61 -13.63 -16.53 -1.49
N TRP A 62 -12.51 -16.81 -0.85
CA TRP A 62 -11.62 -17.92 -1.24
C TRP A 62 -12.30 -19.30 -1.12
N ALA A 63 -13.09 -19.52 -0.07
CA ALA A 63 -13.89 -20.75 0.08
C ALA A 63 -14.89 -20.95 -1.06
N GLN A 64 -15.27 -19.89 -1.78
CA GLN A 64 -16.12 -19.94 -2.98
C GLN A 64 -15.30 -19.97 -4.29
N GLY A 65 -13.98 -20.09 -4.24
CA GLY A 65 -13.10 -20.03 -5.40
C GLY A 65 -13.02 -18.63 -6.05
N LYS A 66 -13.37 -17.56 -5.32
CA LYS A 66 -13.34 -16.19 -5.81
C LYS A 66 -12.09 -15.45 -5.32
N ARG A 67 -11.64 -14.47 -6.10
CA ARG A 67 -10.61 -13.53 -5.68
C ARG A 67 -11.22 -12.48 -4.77
N ALA A 68 -10.41 -11.97 -3.84
CA ALA A 68 -10.81 -10.93 -2.92
C ALA A 68 -10.29 -9.55 -3.38
N ALA A 69 -11.19 -8.59 -3.56
CA ALA A 69 -10.86 -7.23 -3.94
C ALA A 69 -11.09 -6.29 -2.75
N PHE A 70 -10.03 -5.69 -2.22
CA PHE A 70 -10.12 -4.59 -1.28
C PHE A 70 -10.12 -3.26 -2.02
N LEU A 71 -10.88 -2.28 -1.55
CA LEU A 71 -10.86 -0.92 -2.05
C LEU A 71 -9.97 -0.04 -1.17
N ALA A 72 -9.18 0.79 -1.80
CA ALA A 72 -8.36 1.80 -1.15
C ALA A 72 -8.36 3.11 -1.95
N VAL A 73 -7.80 4.15 -1.38
CA VAL A 73 -7.58 5.42 -2.06
C VAL A 73 -6.13 5.83 -1.92
N GLU A 74 -5.54 6.24 -3.01
CA GLU A 74 -4.23 6.86 -3.06
C GLU A 74 -4.37 8.36 -3.33
N ASP A 75 -3.87 9.16 -2.39
CA ASP A 75 -3.97 10.63 -2.27
C ASP A 75 -5.27 11.13 -1.61
N ALA A 76 -5.17 11.40 -0.29
CA ALA A 76 -6.27 11.96 0.49
C ALA A 76 -6.67 13.39 0.06
N ARG A 77 -6.01 13.99 -0.93
CA ARG A 77 -6.39 15.27 -1.53
C ARG A 77 -7.84 15.28 -2.03
N LEU A 78 -8.36 14.11 -2.42
CA LEU A 78 -9.76 13.94 -2.83
C LEU A 78 -10.76 14.43 -1.77
N LEU A 79 -10.36 14.50 -0.47
CA LEU A 79 -11.21 15.03 0.58
C LEU A 79 -11.50 16.55 0.41
N ALA A 80 -10.62 17.28 -0.32
CA ALA A 80 -10.78 18.70 -0.64
C ALA A 80 -11.20 19.55 0.56
N GLY A 81 -10.60 19.32 1.73
CA GLY A 81 -10.88 20.03 2.97
C GLY A 81 -12.19 19.62 3.68
N ASP A 82 -12.88 18.60 3.21
CA ASP A 82 -14.15 18.12 3.81
C ASP A 82 -13.94 16.74 4.45
N LEU A 83 -13.88 16.71 5.79
CA LEU A 83 -13.67 15.51 6.57
C LEU A 83 -14.79 14.47 6.42
N SER A 84 -16.04 14.91 6.10
CA SER A 84 -17.17 14.00 5.93
C SER A 84 -16.99 13.03 4.74
N ARG A 85 -16.11 13.34 3.80
CA ARG A 85 -15.78 12.46 2.66
C ARG A 85 -15.04 11.18 3.07
N LEU A 86 -14.45 11.13 4.26
CA LEU A 86 -13.95 9.87 4.84
C LEU A 86 -15.08 8.89 5.13
N GLU A 87 -16.25 9.38 5.56
CA GLU A 87 -17.43 8.54 5.78
C GLU A 87 -17.91 7.90 4.46
N GLU A 88 -17.83 8.65 3.37
CA GLU A 88 -18.14 8.12 2.02
C GLU A 88 -17.16 7.02 1.62
N LEU A 89 -15.86 7.22 1.84
CA LEU A 89 -14.85 6.18 1.60
C LEU A 89 -15.14 4.92 2.42
N TYR A 90 -15.45 5.10 3.71
CA TYR A 90 -15.78 3.98 4.58
C TYR A 90 -17.08 3.26 4.17
N ALA A 91 -18.11 4.03 3.78
CA ALA A 91 -19.39 3.49 3.29
C ALA A 91 -19.20 2.69 1.98
N ARG A 92 -18.33 3.14 1.10
CA ARG A 92 -17.91 2.42 -0.12
C ARG A 92 -16.98 1.23 0.15
N ARG A 93 -16.76 0.90 1.43
CA ARG A 93 -15.96 -0.25 1.91
C ARG A 93 -14.45 -0.08 1.70
N GLY A 94 -13.95 1.16 1.51
CA GLY A 94 -12.51 1.46 1.52
C GLY A 94 -11.88 1.16 2.87
N ARG A 95 -10.64 0.67 2.90
CA ARG A 95 -9.99 0.22 4.13
C ARG A 95 -8.65 0.83 4.42
N TYR A 96 -7.94 1.37 3.43
CA TYR A 96 -6.83 2.27 3.70
C TYR A 96 -6.90 3.53 2.85
N LEU A 97 -6.20 4.56 3.32
CA LEU A 97 -6.06 5.85 2.68
C LEU A 97 -4.60 6.26 2.68
N THR A 98 -3.98 6.30 1.50
CA THR A 98 -2.67 6.93 1.34
C THR A 98 -2.84 8.44 1.51
N LEU A 99 -2.19 9.00 2.54
CA LEU A 99 -2.43 10.38 2.94
C LEU A 99 -1.97 11.40 1.89
N LEU A 100 -0.89 11.10 1.19
CA LEU A 100 -0.20 12.01 0.29
C LEU A 100 0.29 11.27 -0.94
N TRP A 101 0.35 11.97 -2.11
CA TRP A 101 0.94 11.40 -3.32
C TRP A 101 2.05 12.29 -3.89
N GLY A 102 1.81 13.57 -4.14
CA GLY A 102 2.80 14.45 -4.73
C GLY A 102 2.58 15.94 -4.41
N GLY A 103 3.66 16.65 -4.08
CA GLY A 103 3.63 18.08 -3.75
C GLY A 103 3.02 18.39 -2.39
N GLU A 104 2.58 19.62 -2.23
CA GLU A 104 1.83 20.09 -1.05
C GLU A 104 0.34 20.08 -1.36
N THR A 105 -0.47 19.56 -0.43
CA THR A 105 -1.93 19.47 -0.55
C THR A 105 -2.60 20.01 0.72
N CYS A 106 -3.93 19.99 0.78
CA CYS A 106 -4.66 20.33 2.00
C CYS A 106 -4.35 19.36 3.16
N ILE A 107 -3.79 18.18 2.87
CA ILE A 107 -3.40 17.18 3.88
C ILE A 107 -2.00 17.44 4.44
N GLY A 108 -1.04 17.83 3.60
CA GLY A 108 0.35 18.01 4.01
C GLY A 108 1.32 17.97 2.85
N GLY A 109 2.59 17.69 3.17
CA GLY A 109 3.66 17.56 2.22
C GLY A 109 4.02 16.13 1.89
N SER A 110 4.16 15.83 0.59
CA SER A 110 4.62 14.53 0.10
C SER A 110 6.15 14.44 0.03
N HIS A 111 6.66 13.28 -0.37
CA HIS A 111 8.07 12.90 -0.44
C HIS A 111 9.01 13.89 -1.15
N ASN A 112 8.49 14.77 -1.99
CA ASN A 112 9.25 15.79 -2.73
C ASN A 112 9.14 17.19 -2.11
N THR A 113 8.74 17.27 -0.84
CA THR A 113 8.67 18.48 -0.02
C THR A 113 9.27 18.23 1.37
N GLU A 114 9.50 19.30 2.14
CA GLU A 114 9.92 19.22 3.54
C GLU A 114 8.78 19.54 4.52
N LYS A 115 7.53 19.66 4.02
CA LYS A 115 6.37 19.99 4.84
C LYS A 115 5.81 18.74 5.54
N GLY A 116 5.29 18.93 6.76
CA GLY A 116 4.56 17.94 7.51
C GLY A 116 3.06 17.94 7.18
N LEU A 117 2.28 17.24 8.01
CA LEU A 117 0.84 17.27 7.96
C LEU A 117 0.30 18.65 8.36
N THR A 118 -0.70 19.13 7.62
CA THR A 118 -1.47 20.31 8.04
C THR A 118 -2.36 19.96 9.25
N ASP A 119 -2.98 20.98 9.87
CA ASP A 119 -3.98 20.73 10.93
C ASP A 119 -5.15 19.90 10.40
N PHE A 120 -5.56 20.10 9.15
CA PHE A 120 -6.58 19.27 8.49
C PHE A 120 -6.06 17.84 8.26
N GLY A 121 -4.82 17.66 7.79
CA GLY A 121 -4.20 16.33 7.63
C GLY A 121 -4.12 15.56 8.95
N LYS A 122 -3.81 16.23 10.06
CA LYS A 122 -3.83 15.62 11.39
C LYS A 122 -5.25 15.21 11.83
N GLN A 123 -6.28 16.02 11.50
CA GLN A 123 -7.68 15.65 11.73
C GLN A 123 -8.09 14.44 10.88
N VAL A 124 -7.68 14.40 9.60
CA VAL A 124 -7.90 13.25 8.71
C VAL A 124 -7.27 11.99 9.29
N ALA A 125 -6.01 12.03 9.73
CA ALA A 125 -5.33 10.90 10.34
C ALA A 125 -6.06 10.38 11.58
N ARG A 126 -6.47 11.28 12.49
CA ARG A 126 -7.27 10.94 13.69
C ARG A 126 -8.59 10.28 13.30
N ARG A 127 -9.31 10.87 12.34
CA ARG A 127 -10.59 10.33 11.89
C ARG A 127 -10.46 8.97 11.24
N CYS A 128 -9.40 8.74 10.48
CA CYS A 128 -9.10 7.41 9.93
C CYS A 128 -9.00 6.37 11.06
N PHE A 129 -8.23 6.64 12.10
CA PHE A 129 -8.13 5.74 13.26
C PHE A 129 -9.45 5.52 13.98
N GLU A 130 -10.28 6.56 14.12
CA GLU A 130 -11.59 6.45 14.77
C GLU A 130 -12.53 5.50 14.03
N ILE A 131 -12.65 5.65 12.72
CA ILE A 131 -13.63 4.90 11.91
C ILE A 131 -13.09 3.57 11.34
N GLY A 132 -11.81 3.25 11.56
CA GLY A 132 -11.22 1.99 11.07
C GLY A 132 -10.75 2.01 9.62
N ILE A 133 -10.35 3.18 9.11
CA ILE A 133 -9.52 3.32 7.91
C ILE A 133 -8.06 3.35 8.34
N ILE A 134 -7.19 2.63 7.65
CA ILE A 134 -5.77 2.55 7.97
C ILE A 134 -5.03 3.66 7.21
N PRO A 135 -4.34 4.60 7.89
CA PRO A 135 -3.48 5.56 7.21
C PRO A 135 -2.27 4.87 6.55
N ASP A 136 -2.01 5.20 5.28
CA ASP A 136 -0.83 4.76 4.55
C ASP A 136 0.13 5.94 4.35
N ILE A 137 1.41 5.72 4.67
CA ILE A 137 2.48 6.71 4.58
C ILE A 137 3.28 6.65 3.29
N SER A 138 2.97 5.72 2.38
CA SER A 138 3.60 5.73 1.06
C SER A 138 3.43 7.11 0.43
N HIS A 139 4.47 7.64 -0.19
CA HIS A 139 4.54 9.02 -0.71
C HIS A 139 4.65 10.17 0.33
N ALA A 140 4.49 9.94 1.62
CA ALA A 140 4.60 11.01 2.61
C ALA A 140 6.04 11.55 2.71
N SER A 141 6.17 12.84 3.03
CA SER A 141 7.47 13.39 3.44
C SER A 141 7.90 12.80 4.78
N GLU A 142 9.19 12.87 5.09
CA GLU A 142 9.69 12.44 6.40
C GLU A 142 8.97 13.18 7.54
N GLN A 143 8.74 14.50 7.39
CA GLN A 143 8.05 15.30 8.39
C GLN A 143 6.57 14.90 8.54
N SER A 144 5.89 14.53 7.44
CA SER A 144 4.49 14.05 7.52
C SER A 144 4.40 12.71 8.25
N VAL A 145 5.39 11.83 8.07
CA VAL A 145 5.47 10.58 8.84
C VAL A 145 5.76 10.88 10.32
N ASP A 146 6.70 11.77 10.61
CA ASP A 146 7.03 12.20 11.98
C ASP A 146 5.81 12.84 12.70
N ASP A 147 4.94 13.54 11.97
CA ASP A 147 3.68 14.09 12.50
C ASP A 147 2.60 13.02 12.72
N LEU A 148 2.57 11.95 11.91
CA LEU A 148 1.59 10.86 12.04
C LEU A 148 1.90 9.93 13.22
N ILE A 149 3.18 9.60 13.45
CA ILE A 149 3.60 8.63 14.47
C ILE A 149 3.00 8.91 15.84
N PRO A 150 3.09 10.14 16.43
CA PRO A 150 2.49 10.41 17.73
C PRO A 150 0.97 10.28 17.74
N ILE A 151 0.30 10.54 16.63
CA ILE A 151 -1.15 10.33 16.50
C ILE A 151 -1.47 8.83 16.55
N ALA A 152 -0.74 8.03 15.78
CA ALA A 152 -0.90 6.57 15.78
C ALA A 152 -0.64 5.96 17.17
N GLN A 153 0.39 6.46 17.88
CA GLN A 153 0.69 6.07 19.26
C GLN A 153 -0.43 6.41 20.24
N GLU A 154 -1.02 7.61 20.12
CA GLU A 154 -2.15 8.02 20.95
C GLU A 154 -3.35 7.07 20.81
N PHE A 155 -3.64 6.60 19.58
CA PHE A 155 -4.71 5.64 19.33
C PHE A 155 -4.30 4.19 19.60
N GLY A 156 -3.02 3.89 19.76
CA GLY A 156 -2.52 2.51 19.84
C GLY A 156 -2.85 1.68 18.60
N LYS A 157 -2.90 2.31 17.42
CA LYS A 157 -3.30 1.70 16.16
C LYS A 157 -2.19 1.78 15.11
N PRO A 158 -2.07 0.77 14.24
CA PRO A 158 -1.06 0.75 13.20
C PRO A 158 -1.36 1.72 12.05
N PHE A 159 -0.31 2.18 11.42
CA PHE A 159 -0.30 2.72 10.06
C PHE A 159 0.50 1.78 9.14
N ILE A 160 0.42 1.96 7.84
CA ILE A 160 1.07 1.10 6.85
C ILE A 160 1.94 1.91 5.89
N ALA A 161 2.85 1.20 5.20
CA ALA A 161 3.58 1.71 4.04
C ALA A 161 3.33 0.72 2.89
N THR A 162 2.30 0.96 2.08
CA THR A 162 1.80 -0.03 1.11
C THR A 162 2.82 -0.38 0.05
N HIS A 163 3.68 0.58 -0.37
CA HIS A 163 4.67 0.42 -1.43
C HIS A 163 5.88 1.34 -1.21
N SER A 164 6.79 0.92 -0.33
CA SER A 164 7.97 1.71 0.05
C SER A 164 9.19 0.82 0.22
N ASN A 165 10.29 1.19 -0.44
CA ASN A 165 11.58 0.51 -0.38
C ASN A 165 12.48 1.15 0.68
N SER A 166 13.66 0.58 0.95
CA SER A 166 14.59 1.10 1.95
C SER A 166 15.38 2.30 1.44
N TYR A 167 15.35 3.40 2.20
CA TYR A 167 16.20 4.56 1.94
C TYR A 167 17.69 4.25 2.18
N SER A 168 17.99 3.40 3.15
CA SER A 168 19.38 3.07 3.52
C SER A 168 20.10 2.31 2.43
N LEU A 169 19.37 1.51 1.63
CA LEU A 169 19.92 0.86 0.44
C LEU A 169 19.99 1.79 -0.76
N HIS A 170 18.93 2.52 -1.03
CA HIS A 170 18.86 3.46 -2.13
C HIS A 170 18.23 4.78 -1.65
N PRO A 171 19.03 5.88 -1.54
CA PRO A 171 18.56 7.13 -0.95
C PRO A 171 17.67 7.92 -1.93
N HIS A 172 16.50 7.37 -2.22
CA HIS A 172 15.45 8.01 -2.99
C HIS A 172 14.39 8.58 -2.04
N THR A 173 13.84 9.77 -2.32
CA THR A 173 12.87 10.45 -1.43
C THR A 173 11.60 9.67 -1.17
N ARG A 174 11.23 8.74 -2.08
CA ARG A 174 10.09 7.84 -1.92
C ARG A 174 10.34 6.68 -0.96
N ASN A 175 11.61 6.43 -0.61
CA ASN A 175 11.99 5.28 0.18
C ASN A 175 11.88 5.58 1.68
N LEU A 176 11.52 4.55 2.45
CA LEU A 176 11.24 4.61 3.87
C LEU A 176 12.54 4.64 4.68
N ARG A 177 12.62 5.55 5.65
CA ARG A 177 13.72 5.59 6.61
C ARG A 177 13.60 4.44 7.61
N ASP A 178 14.73 3.86 8.03
CA ASP A 178 14.76 2.76 9.02
C ASP A 178 14.06 3.15 10.34
N ARG A 179 14.14 4.43 10.76
CA ARG A 179 13.46 4.92 11.96
C ARG A 179 11.92 4.85 11.82
N HIS A 180 11.40 5.13 10.62
CA HIS A 180 9.96 5.05 10.33
C HIS A 180 9.50 3.59 10.23
N LEU A 181 10.34 2.71 9.65
CA LEU A 181 10.08 1.26 9.67
C LEU A 181 9.98 0.75 11.11
N ARG A 182 10.91 1.14 12.00
CA ARG A 182 10.85 0.73 13.41
C ARG A 182 9.57 1.21 14.10
N ALA A 183 9.15 2.47 13.89
CA ALA A 183 7.90 2.98 14.44
C ALA A 183 6.67 2.24 13.89
N LEU A 184 6.69 1.88 12.60
CA LEU A 184 5.66 1.06 11.97
C LEU A 184 5.60 -0.33 12.61
N MET A 185 6.75 -0.98 12.84
CA MET A 185 6.85 -2.29 13.47
C MET A 185 6.34 -2.27 14.93
N GLU A 186 6.74 -1.27 15.72
CA GLU A 186 6.32 -1.09 17.10
C GLU A 186 4.80 -0.98 17.25
N LEU A 187 4.14 -0.33 16.29
CA LEU A 187 2.68 -0.21 16.26
C LEU A 187 1.99 -1.38 15.55
N GLY A 188 2.77 -2.36 15.09
CA GLY A 188 2.24 -3.54 14.40
C GLY A 188 1.72 -3.25 13.00
N GLY A 189 2.29 -2.28 12.31
CA GLY A 189 1.99 -1.98 10.91
C GLY A 189 2.54 -3.02 9.94
N ILE A 190 2.41 -2.76 8.64
CA ILE A 190 2.97 -3.59 7.57
C ILE A 190 3.57 -2.72 6.48
N VAL A 191 4.69 -3.17 5.89
CA VAL A 191 5.37 -2.51 4.77
C VAL A 191 5.37 -3.41 3.55
N GLY A 192 5.07 -2.86 2.37
CA GLY A 192 5.16 -3.53 1.09
C GLY A 192 6.35 -3.06 0.27
N VAL A 193 7.15 -3.97 -0.26
CA VAL A 193 8.25 -3.64 -1.19
C VAL A 193 7.67 -3.30 -2.55
N SER A 194 8.00 -2.10 -3.06
CA SER A 194 7.58 -1.59 -4.37
C SER A 194 8.45 -2.17 -5.49
N LEU A 195 7.82 -2.41 -6.65
CA LEU A 195 8.53 -2.80 -7.88
C LEU A 195 8.96 -1.60 -8.73
N CYS A 196 8.72 -0.37 -8.30
CA CYS A 196 9.09 0.83 -9.06
C CYS A 196 10.61 0.93 -9.27
N PRO A 197 11.13 0.84 -10.51
CA PRO A 197 12.57 0.75 -10.77
C PRO A 197 13.40 1.89 -10.16
N PRO A 198 13.00 3.19 -10.26
CA PRO A 198 13.74 4.27 -9.63
C PRO A 198 13.80 4.22 -8.10
N HIS A 199 12.91 3.47 -7.44
CA HIS A 199 12.91 3.30 -5.98
C HIS A 199 13.78 2.13 -5.54
N LEU A 200 14.11 1.21 -6.46
CA LEU A 200 14.95 0.04 -6.20
C LEU A 200 16.44 0.40 -6.32
N ARG A 201 16.80 1.17 -7.34
CA ARG A 201 18.19 1.55 -7.61
C ARG A 201 18.30 2.77 -8.50
N ASP A 202 19.52 3.27 -8.68
CA ASP A 202 19.82 4.28 -9.71
C ASP A 202 19.72 3.66 -11.12
N THR A 203 18.58 3.89 -11.77
CA THR A 203 18.27 3.37 -13.10
C THR A 203 19.08 4.05 -14.23
N SER A 204 19.78 5.16 -13.94
CA SER A 204 20.71 5.76 -14.89
C SER A 204 22.00 4.95 -15.05
N VAL A 205 22.30 4.11 -14.07
CA VAL A 205 23.48 3.23 -14.05
C VAL A 205 23.18 1.87 -14.69
N ALA A 206 22.07 1.24 -14.30
CA ALA A 206 21.60 -0.03 -14.84
C ALA A 206 20.10 -0.22 -14.58
N PRO A 207 19.39 -1.02 -15.40
CA PRO A 207 17.98 -1.33 -15.13
C PRO A 207 17.82 -2.06 -13.80
N ALA A 208 16.71 -1.83 -13.12
CA ALA A 208 16.33 -2.58 -11.93
C ALA A 208 15.89 -4.01 -12.32
N THR A 209 16.18 -4.98 -11.47
CA THR A 209 15.92 -6.41 -11.68
C THR A 209 15.25 -7.02 -10.46
N VAL A 210 14.88 -8.30 -10.52
CA VAL A 210 14.39 -9.05 -9.37
C VAL A 210 15.37 -9.06 -8.20
N LYS A 211 16.67 -9.00 -8.46
CA LYS A 211 17.71 -8.99 -7.42
C LYS A 211 17.62 -7.74 -6.57
N ASP A 212 17.41 -6.58 -7.21
CA ASP A 212 17.25 -5.31 -6.50
C ASP A 212 15.99 -5.32 -5.60
N VAL A 213 14.92 -6.00 -6.02
CA VAL A 213 13.72 -6.20 -5.19
C VAL A 213 14.06 -7.01 -3.93
N VAL A 214 14.78 -8.13 -4.10
CA VAL A 214 15.14 -9.00 -2.98
C VAL A 214 16.21 -8.35 -2.09
N ASP A 215 17.09 -7.47 -2.61
CA ASP A 215 18.01 -6.68 -1.79
C ASP A 215 17.26 -5.81 -0.77
N HIS A 216 16.13 -5.20 -1.15
CA HIS A 216 15.28 -4.45 -0.22
C HIS A 216 14.56 -5.36 0.79
N ILE A 217 14.15 -6.56 0.38
CA ILE A 217 13.59 -7.58 1.27
C ILE A 217 14.63 -8.01 2.30
N ASP A 218 15.87 -8.31 1.87
CA ASP A 218 16.98 -8.69 2.74
C ASP A 218 17.23 -7.61 3.80
N HIS A 219 17.36 -6.34 3.38
CA HIS A 219 17.58 -5.23 4.32
C HIS A 219 16.47 -5.09 5.35
N TYR A 220 15.22 -5.22 4.95
CA TYR A 220 14.10 -5.16 5.87
C TYR A 220 14.09 -6.34 6.84
N CYS A 221 14.46 -7.55 6.39
CA CYS A 221 14.63 -8.70 7.26
C CYS A 221 15.80 -8.50 8.23
N GLU A 222 16.93 -7.90 7.81
CA GLU A 222 18.05 -7.55 8.69
C GLU A 222 17.64 -6.57 9.81
N LEU A 223 16.63 -5.74 9.57
CA LEU A 223 16.06 -4.83 10.57
C LEU A 223 14.98 -5.51 11.46
N GLY A 224 14.69 -6.79 11.25
CA GLY A 224 13.70 -7.56 12.00
C GLY A 224 12.26 -7.42 11.52
N ALA A 225 12.06 -7.01 10.26
CA ALA A 225 10.73 -6.76 9.70
C ALA A 225 10.08 -8.01 9.05
N GLU A 226 10.64 -9.20 9.22
CA GLU A 226 10.20 -10.43 8.56
C GLU A 226 8.73 -10.81 8.84
N ASN A 227 8.15 -10.30 9.92
CA ASN A 227 6.74 -10.55 10.28
C ASN A 227 5.78 -9.41 9.90
N CYS A 228 6.29 -8.33 9.31
CA CYS A 228 5.50 -7.19 8.86
C CYS A 228 5.88 -6.72 7.45
N LEU A 229 6.52 -7.57 6.68
CA LEU A 229 6.96 -7.32 5.31
C LEU A 229 6.05 -8.05 4.32
N GLY A 230 5.77 -7.41 3.19
CA GLY A 230 5.04 -8.01 2.09
C GLY A 230 5.37 -7.36 0.74
N LEU A 231 4.62 -7.71 -0.30
CA LEU A 231 4.77 -7.14 -1.63
C LEU A 231 3.79 -6.00 -1.83
N GLY A 232 4.31 -4.83 -2.18
CA GLY A 232 3.55 -3.62 -2.51
C GLY A 232 3.83 -3.21 -3.95
N CYS A 233 3.46 -4.08 -4.89
CA CYS A 233 3.98 -4.09 -6.27
C CYS A 233 3.74 -2.81 -7.06
N ASP A 234 2.72 -2.02 -6.72
CA ASP A 234 2.31 -0.81 -7.45
C ASP A 234 2.05 -1.12 -8.95
N LEU A 235 1.42 -2.28 -9.20
CA LEU A 235 1.06 -2.72 -10.55
C LEU A 235 0.11 -1.73 -11.20
N ASP A 236 0.34 -1.45 -12.47
CA ASP A 236 -0.36 -0.44 -13.29
C ASP A 236 -0.07 1.03 -12.87
N GLY A 237 0.56 1.29 -11.72
CA GLY A 237 0.95 2.62 -11.26
C GLY A 237 2.39 3.02 -11.63
N THR A 238 3.24 2.05 -11.99
CA THR A 238 4.65 2.29 -12.31
C THR A 238 5.16 1.37 -13.43
N ASP A 239 6.32 1.72 -13.98
CA ASP A 239 7.10 0.77 -14.77
C ASP A 239 7.59 -0.37 -13.86
N LEU A 240 7.86 -1.54 -14.47
CA LEU A 240 8.30 -2.73 -13.75
C LEU A 240 9.79 -3.01 -13.98
N PRO A 241 10.47 -3.72 -13.06
CA PRO A 241 11.85 -4.14 -13.24
C PRO A 241 12.03 -5.01 -14.47
N GLU A 242 13.26 -5.09 -14.98
CA GLU A 242 13.59 -5.93 -16.12
C GLU A 242 13.16 -7.39 -15.87
N GLY A 243 12.48 -7.96 -16.85
CA GLY A 243 11.94 -9.31 -16.76
C GLY A 243 10.55 -9.42 -16.11
N PHE A 244 9.96 -8.31 -15.65
CA PHE A 244 8.57 -8.28 -15.16
C PHE A 244 7.65 -7.64 -16.20
N SER A 245 6.45 -8.17 -16.34
CA SER A 245 5.40 -7.63 -17.21
C SER A 245 4.02 -7.65 -16.55
N SER A 246 3.84 -8.39 -15.47
CA SER A 246 2.56 -8.55 -14.79
C SER A 246 2.70 -9.32 -13.46
N ILE A 247 1.58 -9.48 -12.74
CA ILE A 247 1.50 -10.32 -11.53
C ILE A 247 1.94 -11.77 -11.76
N ALA A 248 1.89 -12.28 -12.99
CA ALA A 248 2.34 -13.64 -13.31
C ALA A 248 3.86 -13.81 -13.16
N ASP A 249 4.60 -12.71 -13.06
CA ASP A 249 6.06 -12.71 -12.87
C ASP A 249 6.47 -12.65 -11.39
N LEU A 250 5.55 -12.46 -10.45
CA LEU A 250 5.84 -12.42 -9.01
C LEU A 250 6.56 -13.67 -8.49
N PRO A 251 6.30 -14.90 -9.00
CA PRO A 251 7.06 -16.08 -8.59
C PRO A 251 8.59 -15.94 -8.77
N LYS A 252 9.07 -15.08 -9.68
CA LYS A 252 10.51 -14.80 -9.84
C LYS A 252 11.14 -14.22 -8.57
N ILE A 253 10.36 -13.50 -7.77
CA ILE A 253 10.81 -12.99 -6.46
C ILE A 253 11.02 -14.16 -5.50
N ALA A 254 10.08 -15.12 -5.46
CA ALA A 254 10.20 -16.33 -4.66
C ALA A 254 11.41 -17.19 -5.08
N ASP A 255 11.65 -17.33 -6.40
CA ASP A 255 12.80 -18.04 -6.94
C ASP A 255 14.12 -17.39 -6.50
N GLU A 256 14.24 -16.06 -6.58
CA GLU A 256 15.43 -15.33 -6.14
C GLU A 256 15.62 -15.42 -4.62
N MET A 257 14.54 -15.30 -3.83
CA MET A 257 14.59 -15.49 -2.37
C MET A 257 15.05 -16.90 -2.01
N SER A 258 14.51 -17.93 -2.69
CA SER A 258 14.92 -19.33 -2.49
C SER A 258 16.42 -19.53 -2.85
N ALA A 259 16.88 -18.91 -3.93
CA ALA A 259 18.29 -18.94 -4.33
C ALA A 259 19.21 -18.27 -3.29
N ARG A 260 18.71 -17.31 -2.49
CA ARG A 260 19.43 -16.68 -1.36
C ARG A 260 19.29 -17.46 -0.05
N GLY A 261 18.57 -18.57 -0.04
CA GLY A 261 18.44 -19.46 1.13
C GLY A 261 17.26 -19.14 2.05
N TYR A 262 16.28 -18.36 1.60
CA TYR A 262 15.02 -18.20 2.33
C TYR A 262 14.27 -19.53 2.36
N SER A 263 13.67 -19.87 3.52
CA SER A 263 12.79 -21.01 3.62
C SER A 263 11.44 -20.76 2.95
N ASP A 264 10.77 -21.82 2.51
CA ASP A 264 9.41 -21.75 1.95
C ASP A 264 8.45 -21.02 2.91
N GLU A 265 8.59 -21.28 4.23
CA GLU A 265 7.77 -20.62 5.25
C GLU A 265 8.00 -19.09 5.26
N MET A 266 9.22 -18.62 5.10
CA MET A 266 9.53 -17.18 5.06
C MET A 266 9.00 -16.56 3.76
N ILE A 267 9.15 -17.23 2.63
CA ILE A 267 8.60 -16.81 1.35
C ILE A 267 7.07 -16.68 1.45
N ASP A 268 6.39 -17.67 1.98
CA ASP A 268 4.95 -17.63 2.22
C ASP A 268 4.52 -16.47 3.12
N ARG A 269 5.29 -16.18 4.19
CA ARG A 269 5.01 -15.03 5.07
C ARG A 269 5.02 -13.73 4.28
N ILE A 270 6.05 -13.47 3.49
CA ILE A 270 6.22 -12.23 2.74
C ILE A 270 5.21 -12.13 1.60
N PHE A 271 4.90 -13.24 0.95
CA PHE A 271 3.96 -13.25 -0.18
C PHE A 271 2.51 -13.03 0.24
N HIS A 272 2.08 -13.57 1.41
CA HIS A 272 0.67 -13.47 1.80
C HIS A 272 0.40 -13.52 3.31
N LYS A 273 1.06 -14.41 4.12
CA LYS A 273 0.68 -14.64 5.52
C LYS A 273 0.79 -13.40 6.40
N ASN A 274 1.79 -12.54 6.18
CA ASN A 274 1.93 -11.29 6.93
C ASN A 274 0.75 -10.35 6.68
N TYR A 275 0.31 -10.20 5.43
CA TYR A 275 -0.90 -9.43 5.10
C TYR A 275 -2.16 -10.06 5.69
N GLU A 276 -2.30 -11.38 5.59
CA GLU A 276 -3.44 -12.10 6.18
C GLU A 276 -3.54 -11.85 7.68
N ASN A 277 -2.45 -12.07 8.40
CA ASN A 277 -2.37 -11.85 9.85
C ASN A 277 -2.63 -10.38 10.22
N PHE A 278 -2.09 -9.45 9.43
CA PHE A 278 -2.29 -8.02 9.64
C PHE A 278 -3.76 -7.65 9.50
N PHE A 279 -4.40 -8.00 8.38
CA PHE A 279 -5.80 -7.64 8.13
C PHE A 279 -6.79 -8.40 9.02
N ASP A 280 -6.49 -9.62 9.40
CA ASP A 280 -7.32 -10.38 10.37
C ASP A 280 -7.31 -9.75 11.76
N ARG A 281 -6.24 -9.01 12.11
CA ARG A 281 -6.12 -8.30 13.39
C ARG A 281 -6.69 -6.89 13.36
N VAL A 282 -6.58 -6.19 12.22
CA VAL A 282 -6.83 -4.75 12.13
C VAL A 282 -8.20 -4.42 11.54
N LEU A 283 -8.73 -5.27 10.67
CA LEU A 283 -10.01 -5.13 9.99
C LEU A 283 -10.99 -6.23 10.41
#